data_635feff0cee1a96b07fefb3f2c0ea9bd
#
_entry.id   635feff0cee1a96b07fefb3f2c0ea9bd
#
_cell.length_a   1.000
_cell.length_b   1.000
_cell.length_c   1.000
_cell.angle_alpha   90.00
_cell.angle_beta   90.00
_cell.angle_gamma   90.00
#
_symmetry.space_group_name_H-M   'P 1'
#
loop_
_entity.id
_entity.type
_entity.pdbx_description
1 polymer ?
#
loop_
_entity_poly.entity_id
_entity_poly.type
_entity_poly.pdbx_seq_one_letter_code
_entity_poly.pdbx_strand_id
1 'polypeptide(L)'
;MTGAVPEAGLGRLLLALQFTDSSFPSGMYTLSHGLEGLAQEGRVDADSLADVVHGILRHSTGPADATALALAWSAVAEHGGGAAPGEHGDMAVPGGAVPGEAGPDASGCGATELLAAITRIDRRLHATRLTREFRDGATRTGRQVLDLAAEILDDPVVDAWNAHVRAKRAPGSQSVVMGVVYARGGLTRREAVAADLTAVVISMAGAALRLRLADHRSAQALVRGAAPVIEEVTDAALRRPLEWVGGSAPGLDLASCRHEHAEARLFAS
;
A
#
# COMPACT_ATOMS: atom_id res chain seq x y z
N MET A 1 19.28 -1.10 36.23
CA MET A 1 18.01 -1.74 35.80
C MET A 1 17.80 -1.35 34.35
N THR A 2 18.21 -2.18 33.41
CA THR A 2 18.05 -1.99 31.98
C THR A 2 16.65 -2.45 31.62
N GLY A 3 15.74 -1.49 31.37
CA GLY A 3 14.46 -1.79 30.83
C GLY A 3 14.62 -2.36 29.41
N ALA A 4 14.24 -3.61 29.20
CA ALA A 4 14.17 -4.23 27.88
C ALA A 4 13.14 -3.45 27.05
N VAL A 5 13.55 -2.87 25.93
CA VAL A 5 12.66 -2.35 24.89
C VAL A 5 11.81 -3.52 24.41
N PRO A 6 10.47 -3.39 24.32
CA PRO A 6 9.62 -4.49 23.90
C PRO A 6 10.04 -5.00 22.52
N GLU A 7 10.34 -6.30 22.39
CA GLU A 7 10.74 -6.97 21.13
C GLU A 7 9.72 -6.78 19.98
N ALA A 8 8.45 -6.52 20.32
CA ALA A 8 7.39 -6.27 19.36
C ALA A 8 7.66 -5.09 18.40
N GLY A 9 8.41 -4.07 18.82
CA GLY A 9 8.74 -2.92 17.97
C GLY A 9 9.75 -3.22 16.87
N LEU A 10 10.70 -4.11 17.13
CA LEU A 10 11.73 -4.47 16.15
C LEU A 10 11.17 -5.36 15.04
N GLY A 11 10.33 -6.35 15.37
CA GLY A 11 9.74 -7.25 14.37
C GLY A 11 8.92 -6.51 13.33
N ARG A 12 8.06 -5.58 13.74
CA ARG A 12 7.26 -4.77 12.81
C ARG A 12 8.13 -3.85 11.94
N LEU A 13 9.20 -3.27 12.49
CA LEU A 13 10.15 -2.47 11.72
C LEU A 13 10.85 -3.31 10.65
N LEU A 14 11.34 -4.51 11.01
CA LEU A 14 11.98 -5.42 10.05
C LEU A 14 11.03 -5.86 8.94
N LEU A 15 9.76 -6.14 9.28
CA LEU A 15 8.74 -6.45 8.30
C LEU A 15 8.49 -5.25 7.36
N ALA A 16 8.33 -4.03 7.91
CA ALA A 16 8.15 -2.84 7.09
C ALA A 16 9.32 -2.64 6.13
N LEU A 17 10.56 -2.75 6.60
CA LEU A 17 11.76 -2.65 5.78
C LEU A 17 11.79 -3.71 4.67
N GLN A 18 11.43 -4.97 4.98
CA GLN A 18 11.39 -6.05 4.00
C GLN A 18 10.40 -5.79 2.87
N PHE A 19 9.16 -5.39 3.20
CA PHE A 19 8.10 -5.20 2.20
C PHE A 19 8.19 -3.86 1.46
N THR A 20 8.94 -2.87 1.97
CA THR A 20 9.22 -1.61 1.27
C THR A 20 10.50 -1.65 0.44
N ASP A 21 11.31 -2.69 0.58
CA ASP A 21 12.56 -2.83 -0.18
C ASP A 21 12.28 -2.97 -1.67
N SER A 22 13.03 -2.24 -2.49
CA SER A 22 12.93 -2.29 -3.95
C SER A 22 13.33 -3.65 -4.55
N SER A 23 14.10 -4.47 -3.82
CA SER A 23 14.44 -5.85 -4.18
C SER A 23 13.38 -6.87 -3.77
N PHE A 24 12.37 -6.48 -2.97
CA PHE A 24 11.24 -7.36 -2.70
C PHE A 24 10.53 -7.68 -4.03
N PRO A 25 10.30 -8.96 -4.35
CA PRO A 25 9.83 -9.35 -5.69
C PRO A 25 8.34 -9.07 -5.91
N SER A 26 7.91 -7.84 -5.64
CA SER A 26 6.54 -7.37 -5.87
C SER A 26 6.23 -7.06 -7.33
N GLY A 27 7.26 -6.86 -8.15
CA GLY A 27 7.10 -6.35 -9.51
C GLY A 27 6.91 -4.83 -9.59
N MET A 28 6.89 -4.08 -8.49
CA MET A 28 6.80 -2.61 -8.49
C MET A 28 7.92 -1.93 -9.28
N TYR A 29 9.09 -2.55 -9.33
CA TYR A 29 10.22 -2.08 -10.14
C TYR A 29 9.86 -1.85 -11.62
N THR A 30 8.85 -2.54 -12.14
CA THR A 30 8.38 -2.41 -13.53
C THR A 30 7.38 -1.28 -13.72
N LEU A 31 7.04 -0.54 -12.68
CA LEU A 31 6.06 0.55 -12.73
C LEU A 31 6.77 1.90 -12.67
N SER A 32 6.36 2.81 -13.55
CA SER A 32 6.79 4.23 -13.50
C SER A 32 5.80 5.10 -12.73
N HIS A 33 4.65 4.55 -12.34
CA HIS A 33 3.52 5.29 -11.77
C HIS A 33 3.06 6.46 -12.66
N GLY A 34 3.18 6.29 -13.99
CA GLY A 34 2.82 7.29 -14.98
C GLY A 34 3.92 8.30 -15.32
N LEU A 35 5.09 8.25 -14.65
CA LEU A 35 6.19 9.18 -14.95
C LEU A 35 6.71 9.02 -16.38
N GLU A 36 6.76 7.80 -16.92
CA GLU A 36 7.22 7.58 -18.30
C GLU A 36 6.29 8.26 -19.30
N GLY A 37 4.98 8.10 -19.16
CA GLY A 37 4.02 8.76 -20.02
C GLY A 37 4.11 10.29 -19.98
N LEU A 38 4.27 10.85 -18.76
CA LEU A 38 4.49 12.29 -18.60
C LEU A 38 5.80 12.76 -19.22
N ALA A 39 6.87 11.97 -19.11
CA ALA A 39 8.18 12.30 -19.71
C ALA A 39 8.11 12.25 -21.24
N GLN A 40 7.45 11.25 -21.82
CA GLN A 40 7.24 11.14 -23.27
C GLN A 40 6.43 12.33 -23.84
N GLU A 41 5.54 12.91 -23.05
CA GLU A 41 4.78 14.11 -23.40
C GLU A 41 5.54 15.42 -23.11
N GLY A 42 6.76 15.39 -22.56
CA GLY A 42 7.52 16.56 -22.16
C GLY A 42 6.89 17.34 -21.00
N ARG A 43 6.11 16.69 -20.15
CA ARG A 43 5.37 17.27 -19.02
C ARG A 43 6.05 17.10 -17.68
N VAL A 44 7.18 16.41 -17.65
CA VAL A 44 8.07 16.27 -16.49
C VAL A 44 9.51 16.31 -16.96
N ASP A 45 10.31 17.06 -16.24
CA ASP A 45 11.75 17.19 -16.39
C ASP A 45 12.42 17.16 -15.00
N ALA A 46 13.74 17.37 -14.94
CA ALA A 46 14.50 17.33 -13.69
C ALA A 46 14.03 18.40 -12.68
N ASP A 47 13.64 19.58 -13.15
CA ASP A 47 13.26 20.72 -12.30
C ASP A 47 11.84 20.54 -11.74
N SER A 48 10.92 19.98 -12.50
CA SER A 48 9.51 19.77 -12.14
C SER A 48 9.23 18.41 -11.48
N LEU A 49 10.22 17.48 -11.46
CA LEU A 49 10.03 16.11 -10.99
C LEU A 49 9.46 16.04 -9.57
N ALA A 50 9.98 16.83 -8.64
CA ALA A 50 9.53 16.82 -7.25
C ALA A 50 8.06 17.26 -7.14
N ASP A 51 7.67 18.32 -7.83
CA ASP A 51 6.30 18.84 -7.83
C ASP A 51 5.32 17.82 -8.46
N VAL A 52 5.74 17.15 -9.54
CA VAL A 52 4.94 16.10 -10.19
C VAL A 52 4.74 14.92 -9.23
N VAL A 53 5.79 14.42 -8.58
CA VAL A 53 5.70 13.33 -7.60
C VAL A 53 4.80 13.72 -6.42
N HIS A 54 4.98 14.91 -5.86
CA HIS A 54 4.14 15.43 -4.78
C HIS A 54 2.67 15.58 -5.22
N GLY A 55 2.44 16.03 -6.46
CA GLY A 55 1.10 16.11 -7.06
C GLY A 55 0.44 14.74 -7.20
N ILE A 56 1.18 13.73 -7.64
CA ILE A 56 0.69 12.34 -7.74
C ILE A 56 0.31 11.82 -6.35
N LEU A 57 1.14 12.05 -5.32
CA LEU A 57 0.83 11.64 -3.96
C LEU A 57 -0.46 12.30 -3.44
N ARG A 58 -0.64 13.61 -3.62
CA ARG A 58 -1.80 14.36 -3.11
C ARG A 58 -3.10 14.08 -3.84
N HIS A 59 -3.03 13.89 -5.17
CA HIS A 59 -4.23 13.90 -6.01
C HIS A 59 -4.60 12.53 -6.60
N SER A 60 -3.67 11.57 -6.60
CA SER A 60 -3.89 10.21 -7.11
C SER A 60 -3.70 9.17 -6.02
N THR A 61 -2.46 8.90 -5.63
CA THR A 61 -2.09 7.80 -4.72
C THR A 61 -2.72 7.96 -3.32
N GLY A 62 -2.67 9.16 -2.75
CA GLY A 62 -3.19 9.41 -1.40
C GLY A 62 -4.69 9.16 -1.28
N PRO A 63 -5.53 9.86 -2.07
CA PRO A 63 -6.97 9.68 -2.00
C PRO A 63 -7.47 8.31 -2.48
N ALA A 64 -6.71 7.58 -3.27
CA ALA A 64 -7.08 6.24 -3.74
C ALA A 64 -6.38 5.14 -2.92
N ASP A 65 -5.08 4.98 -3.13
CA ASP A 65 -4.30 3.85 -2.65
C ASP A 65 -4.09 3.86 -1.13
N ALA A 66 -3.58 4.98 -0.60
CA ALA A 66 -3.32 5.13 0.82
C ALA A 66 -4.61 5.04 1.65
N THR A 67 -5.72 5.60 1.14
CA THR A 67 -7.04 5.48 1.78
C THR A 67 -7.52 4.02 1.79
N ALA A 68 -7.41 3.31 0.67
CA ALA A 68 -7.82 1.91 0.59
C ALA A 68 -6.97 1.00 1.48
N LEU A 69 -5.65 1.27 1.58
CA LEU A 69 -4.74 0.59 2.51
C LEU A 69 -5.19 0.80 3.96
N ALA A 70 -5.42 2.06 4.36
CA ALA A 70 -5.86 2.40 5.72
C ALA A 70 -7.18 1.71 6.10
N LEU A 71 -8.13 1.64 5.16
CA LEU A 71 -9.42 0.97 5.37
C LEU A 71 -9.27 -0.55 5.43
N ALA A 72 -8.42 -1.16 4.61
CA ALA A 72 -8.15 -2.59 4.66
C ALA A 72 -7.45 -2.97 5.98
N TRP A 73 -6.51 -2.15 6.43
CA TRP A 73 -5.88 -2.30 7.75
C TRP A 73 -6.93 -2.28 8.86
N SER A 74 -7.84 -1.28 8.85
CA SER A 74 -8.91 -1.16 9.85
C SER A 74 -9.86 -2.37 9.84
N ALA A 75 -10.23 -2.87 8.66
CA ALA A 75 -11.06 -4.08 8.55
C ALA A 75 -10.40 -5.30 9.19
N VAL A 76 -9.08 -5.46 9.04
CA VAL A 76 -8.32 -6.53 9.70
C VAL A 76 -8.29 -6.32 11.22
N ALA A 77 -8.11 -5.09 11.69
CA ALA A 77 -8.10 -4.79 13.12
C ALA A 77 -9.46 -5.07 13.80
N GLU A 78 -10.56 -4.78 13.09
CA GLU A 78 -11.93 -4.96 13.59
C GLU A 78 -12.38 -6.42 13.58
N HIS A 79 -11.99 -7.21 12.57
CA HIS A 79 -12.54 -8.56 12.33
C HIS A 79 -11.49 -9.66 12.31
N GLY A 80 -10.20 -9.34 12.35
CA GLY A 80 -9.09 -10.29 12.11
C GLY A 80 -8.67 -11.13 13.31
N GLY A 81 -9.31 -11.05 14.46
CA GLY A 81 -9.13 -11.96 15.62
C GLY A 81 -7.77 -11.88 16.33
N GLY A 82 -6.97 -10.82 16.12
CA GLY A 82 -5.70 -10.58 16.82
C GLY A 82 -5.67 -9.15 17.37
N ALA A 83 -4.99 -8.95 18.51
CA ALA A 83 -4.82 -7.62 19.06
C ALA A 83 -4.06 -6.72 18.07
N ALA A 84 -4.78 -5.81 17.41
CA ALA A 84 -4.15 -4.74 16.65
C ALA A 84 -3.36 -3.83 17.61
N PRO A 85 -2.16 -3.35 17.25
CA PRO A 85 -1.45 -2.36 18.05
C PRO A 85 -2.35 -1.11 18.18
N GLY A 86 -2.62 -0.68 19.41
CA GLY A 86 -3.45 0.49 19.67
C GLY A 86 -2.91 1.74 18.98
N GLU A 87 -3.81 2.62 18.51
CA GLU A 87 -3.46 3.90 17.86
C GLU A 87 -2.80 4.91 18.81
N HIS A 88 -2.73 4.60 20.10
CA HIS A 88 -2.13 5.45 21.15
C HIS A 88 -1.00 4.67 21.83
N GLY A 89 0.22 5.10 21.63
CA GLY A 89 1.31 4.76 22.52
C GLY A 89 1.05 5.40 23.87
N ASP A 90 0.52 4.61 24.84
CA ASP A 90 0.93 4.56 26.23
C ASP A 90 -0.02 3.66 27.04
N MET A 91 0.63 2.78 27.83
CA MET A 91 0.16 2.12 29.04
C MET A 91 -1.20 1.39 29.06
N ALA A 92 -1.16 0.09 28.81
CA ALA A 92 -2.03 -0.82 29.56
C ALA A 92 -1.22 -1.94 30.17
N VAL A 93 -1.23 -2.00 31.49
CA VAL A 93 -0.68 -3.07 32.33
C VAL A 93 -1.51 -4.35 32.08
N PRO A 94 -0.92 -5.54 31.87
CA PRO A 94 -1.68 -6.76 31.68
C PRO A 94 -2.24 -7.23 33.02
N GLY A 95 -3.54 -7.02 33.20
CA GLY A 95 -4.32 -7.73 34.20
C GLY A 95 -4.80 -9.05 33.62
N GLY A 96 -4.48 -10.17 34.29
CA GLY A 96 -4.78 -11.52 33.86
C GLY A 96 -6.26 -11.74 33.58
N ALA A 97 -6.58 -12.15 32.36
CA ALA A 97 -7.86 -12.76 32.00
C ALA A 97 -7.70 -14.27 31.85
N VAL A 98 -8.48 -15.01 32.59
CA VAL A 98 -8.63 -16.47 32.54
C VAL A 98 -9.19 -16.88 31.19
N PRO A 99 -8.75 -17.98 30.53
CA PRO A 99 -9.32 -18.42 29.27
C PRO A 99 -10.75 -18.92 29.49
N GLY A 100 -11.73 -18.16 28.97
CA GLY A 100 -13.08 -18.62 28.83
C GLY A 100 -13.21 -19.42 27.52
N GLU A 101 -13.81 -20.61 27.59
CA GLU A 101 -14.08 -21.51 26.48
C GLU A 101 -14.89 -20.77 25.37
N ALA A 102 -14.26 -20.56 24.21
CA ALA A 102 -14.92 -20.05 23.02
C ALA A 102 -15.73 -21.18 22.39
N GLY A 103 -17.05 -21.01 22.27
CA GLY A 103 -17.93 -21.95 21.56
C GLY A 103 -17.59 -21.99 20.06
N PRO A 104 -17.87 -23.09 19.35
CA PRO A 104 -17.34 -23.42 18.03
C PRO A 104 -17.89 -22.62 16.83
N ASP A 105 -18.80 -21.67 17.01
CA ASP A 105 -19.50 -21.00 15.90
C ASP A 105 -19.13 -19.52 15.65
N ALA A 106 -18.35 -18.87 16.51
CA ALA A 106 -18.03 -17.45 16.36
C ALA A 106 -16.89 -17.18 15.35
N SER A 107 -16.01 -18.15 15.09
CA SER A 107 -14.84 -17.98 14.22
C SER A 107 -15.16 -17.95 12.72
N GLY A 108 -16.20 -18.62 12.27
CA GLY A 108 -16.59 -18.67 10.86
C GLY A 108 -17.30 -17.39 10.37
N CYS A 109 -18.06 -16.72 11.23
CA CYS A 109 -18.79 -15.51 10.89
C CYS A 109 -17.82 -14.33 10.69
N GLY A 110 -16.88 -14.12 11.62
CA GLY A 110 -15.90 -13.03 11.54
C GLY A 110 -14.99 -13.10 10.31
N ALA A 111 -14.54 -14.30 9.92
CA ALA A 111 -13.71 -14.48 8.72
C ALA A 111 -14.47 -14.12 7.43
N THR A 112 -15.76 -14.48 7.36
CA THR A 112 -16.61 -14.15 6.19
C THR A 112 -16.86 -12.65 6.11
N GLU A 113 -17.12 -11.98 7.22
CA GLU A 113 -17.32 -10.54 7.31
C GLU A 113 -16.07 -9.77 6.94
N LEU A 114 -14.89 -10.21 7.43
CA LEU A 114 -13.59 -9.65 7.07
C LEU A 114 -13.34 -9.70 5.56
N LEU A 115 -13.48 -10.89 4.95
CA LEU A 115 -13.27 -11.04 3.51
C LEU A 115 -14.25 -10.20 2.69
N ALA A 116 -15.50 -10.07 3.16
CA ALA A 116 -16.50 -9.21 2.52
C ALA A 116 -16.13 -7.73 2.61
N ALA A 117 -15.63 -7.27 3.77
CA ALA A 117 -15.18 -5.89 3.98
C ALA A 117 -13.98 -5.57 3.09
N ILE A 118 -12.93 -6.39 3.09
CA ILE A 118 -11.75 -6.20 2.25
C ILE A 118 -12.12 -6.23 0.76
N THR A 119 -12.98 -7.15 0.35
CA THR A 119 -13.44 -7.26 -1.04
C THR A 119 -14.15 -5.98 -1.50
N ARG A 120 -14.98 -5.38 -0.65
CA ARG A 120 -15.68 -4.13 -0.97
C ARG A 120 -14.70 -2.98 -1.17
N ILE A 121 -13.67 -2.87 -0.31
CA ILE A 121 -12.62 -1.86 -0.43
C ILE A 121 -11.83 -2.06 -1.72
N ASP A 122 -11.40 -3.28 -2.01
CA ASP A 122 -10.60 -3.62 -3.18
C ASP A 122 -11.35 -3.37 -4.50
N ARG A 123 -12.62 -3.77 -4.56
CA ARG A 123 -13.46 -3.49 -5.73
C ARG A 123 -13.70 -1.99 -5.91
N ARG A 124 -13.89 -1.24 -4.82
CA ARG A 124 -14.03 0.22 -4.90
C ARG A 124 -12.77 0.86 -5.46
N LEU A 125 -11.59 0.52 -4.92
CA LEU A 125 -10.31 1.03 -5.40
C LEU A 125 -10.09 0.67 -6.87
N HIS A 126 -10.30 -0.58 -7.24
CA HIS A 126 -10.13 -1.04 -8.63
C HIS A 126 -11.03 -0.28 -9.60
N ALA A 127 -12.29 -0.02 -9.24
CA ALA A 127 -13.25 0.69 -10.07
C ALA A 127 -12.91 2.18 -10.26
N THR A 128 -12.12 2.80 -9.37
CA THR A 128 -11.73 4.21 -9.50
C THR A 128 -10.52 4.43 -10.41
N ARG A 129 -9.78 3.39 -10.76
CA ARG A 129 -8.66 3.49 -11.70
C ARG A 129 -9.16 3.52 -13.13
N LEU A 130 -8.98 4.66 -13.80
CA LEU A 130 -9.54 4.88 -15.15
C LEU A 130 -8.77 4.11 -16.22
N THR A 131 -7.43 4.02 -16.12
CA THR A 131 -6.61 3.38 -17.14
C THR A 131 -6.42 1.89 -16.89
N ARG A 132 -6.30 1.11 -17.97
CA ARG A 132 -6.05 -0.32 -17.89
C ARG A 132 -4.67 -0.60 -17.28
N GLU A 133 -3.65 0.16 -17.68
CA GLU A 133 -2.29 0.00 -17.16
C GLU A 133 -2.24 0.10 -15.63
N PHE A 134 -2.89 1.11 -15.05
CA PHE A 134 -2.93 1.26 -13.60
C PHE A 134 -3.72 0.14 -12.91
N ARG A 135 -4.81 -0.34 -13.53
CA ARG A 135 -5.54 -1.50 -12.99
C ARG A 135 -4.70 -2.77 -13.02
N ASP A 136 -4.10 -3.07 -14.18
CA ASP A 136 -3.32 -4.28 -14.40
C ASP A 136 -2.03 -4.26 -13.57
N GLY A 137 -1.33 -3.12 -13.53
CA GLY A 137 -0.13 -2.94 -12.70
C GLY A 137 -0.42 -3.21 -11.23
N ALA A 138 -1.43 -2.56 -10.67
CA ALA A 138 -1.79 -2.70 -9.26
C ALA A 138 -2.26 -4.11 -8.89
N THR A 139 -3.03 -4.79 -9.74
CA THR A 139 -3.49 -6.15 -9.45
C THR A 139 -2.38 -7.18 -9.65
N ARG A 140 -1.50 -7.00 -10.63
CA ARG A 140 -0.34 -7.86 -10.84
C ARG A 140 0.60 -7.81 -9.65
N THR A 141 1.02 -6.61 -9.23
CA THR A 141 1.91 -6.42 -8.09
C THR A 141 1.27 -6.89 -6.79
N GLY A 142 -0.01 -6.57 -6.57
CA GLY A 142 -0.73 -6.99 -5.37
C GLY A 142 -0.82 -8.52 -5.24
N ARG A 143 -1.16 -9.23 -6.30
CA ARG A 143 -1.22 -10.69 -6.31
C ARG A 143 0.14 -11.33 -6.06
N GLN A 144 1.19 -10.77 -6.64
CA GLN A 144 2.55 -11.26 -6.43
C GLN A 144 3.02 -11.08 -4.99
N VAL A 145 2.75 -9.90 -4.40
CA VAL A 145 3.01 -9.65 -2.97
C VAL A 145 2.22 -10.60 -2.10
N LEU A 146 0.93 -10.80 -2.39
CA LEU A 146 0.04 -11.63 -1.57
C LEU A 146 0.43 -13.10 -1.60
N ASP A 147 0.79 -13.62 -2.78
CA ASP A 147 1.28 -15.00 -2.92
C ASP A 147 2.54 -15.22 -2.07
N LEU A 148 3.50 -14.29 -2.14
CA LEU A 148 4.72 -14.39 -1.35
C LEU A 148 4.47 -14.17 0.14
N ALA A 149 3.62 -13.20 0.50
CA ALA A 149 3.27 -12.95 1.89
C ALA A 149 2.62 -14.19 2.55
N ALA A 150 1.75 -14.90 1.83
CA ALA A 150 1.16 -16.16 2.30
C ALA A 150 2.21 -17.26 2.53
N GLU A 151 3.29 -17.28 1.73
CA GLU A 151 4.37 -18.26 1.90
C GLU A 151 5.28 -17.96 3.11
N ILE A 152 5.47 -16.66 3.45
CA ILE A 152 6.52 -16.28 4.42
C ILE A 152 5.98 -15.82 5.78
N LEU A 153 4.67 -15.50 5.92
CA LEU A 153 4.12 -14.96 7.16
C LEU A 153 3.42 -16.00 8.04
N ASP A 154 3.03 -17.15 7.47
CA ASP A 154 2.27 -18.21 8.18
C ASP A 154 1.07 -17.62 8.96
N ASP A 155 0.25 -16.81 8.27
CA ASP A 155 -0.85 -16.06 8.87
C ASP A 155 -2.19 -16.43 8.24
N PRO A 156 -3.17 -16.93 9.03
CA PRO A 156 -4.43 -17.44 8.50
C PRO A 156 -5.30 -16.39 7.80
N VAL A 157 -5.15 -15.09 8.13
CA VAL A 157 -5.89 -14.00 7.46
C VAL A 157 -5.28 -13.74 6.09
N VAL A 158 -3.96 -13.72 6.00
CA VAL A 158 -3.22 -13.56 4.72
C VAL A 158 -3.54 -14.74 3.81
N ASP A 159 -3.52 -15.97 4.33
CA ASP A 159 -3.86 -17.20 3.58
C ASP A 159 -5.29 -17.18 3.05
N ALA A 160 -6.26 -16.80 3.90
CA ALA A 160 -7.66 -16.71 3.52
C ALA A 160 -7.88 -15.65 2.45
N TRP A 161 -7.22 -14.49 2.56
CA TRP A 161 -7.28 -13.44 1.56
C TRP A 161 -6.63 -13.88 0.24
N ASN A 162 -5.47 -14.55 0.30
CA ASN A 162 -4.81 -15.11 -0.87
C ASN A 162 -5.70 -16.13 -1.61
N ALA A 163 -6.27 -17.07 -0.90
CA ALA A 163 -7.22 -18.04 -1.47
C ALA A 163 -8.43 -17.34 -2.12
N HIS A 164 -8.94 -16.26 -1.49
CA HIS A 164 -10.08 -15.49 -2.00
C HIS A 164 -9.73 -14.76 -3.32
N VAL A 165 -8.56 -14.14 -3.40
CA VAL A 165 -8.05 -13.46 -4.62
C VAL A 165 -7.75 -14.47 -5.72
N ARG A 166 -7.08 -15.59 -5.41
CA ARG A 166 -6.81 -16.68 -6.38
C ARG A 166 -8.10 -17.27 -6.97
N ALA A 167 -9.15 -17.35 -6.17
CA ALA A 167 -10.48 -17.76 -6.63
C ALA A 167 -11.20 -16.67 -7.45
N LYS A 168 -10.54 -15.56 -7.79
CA LYS A 168 -11.06 -14.41 -8.57
C LYS A 168 -12.29 -13.74 -7.95
N ARG A 169 -12.42 -13.81 -6.62
CA ARG A 169 -13.51 -13.17 -5.89
C ARG A 169 -13.25 -11.69 -5.61
N ALA A 170 -11.97 -11.28 -5.65
CA ALA A 170 -11.52 -9.91 -5.51
C ALA A 170 -10.37 -9.61 -6.49
N PRO A 171 -10.12 -8.34 -6.86
CA PRO A 171 -9.02 -7.92 -7.73
C PRO A 171 -7.63 -8.26 -7.19
N GLY A 172 -7.37 -8.07 -5.90
CA GLY A 172 -6.07 -8.19 -5.27
C GLY A 172 -5.17 -6.98 -5.55
N SER A 173 -5.71 -5.76 -5.38
CA SER A 173 -4.95 -4.52 -5.59
C SER A 173 -3.86 -4.37 -4.53
N GLN A 174 -2.66 -3.94 -4.94
CA GLN A 174 -1.45 -3.90 -4.12
C GLN A 174 -1.65 -3.15 -2.79
N SER A 175 -2.24 -1.96 -2.79
CA SER A 175 -2.45 -1.17 -1.56
C SER A 175 -3.38 -1.86 -0.56
N VAL A 176 -4.42 -2.58 -1.04
CA VAL A 176 -5.32 -3.36 -0.18
C VAL A 176 -4.60 -4.57 0.41
N VAL A 177 -3.80 -5.26 -0.41
CA VAL A 177 -2.94 -6.36 0.04
C VAL A 177 -1.97 -5.88 1.11
N MET A 178 -1.28 -4.75 0.89
CA MET A 178 -0.36 -4.18 1.88
C MET A 178 -1.07 -3.78 3.17
N GLY A 179 -2.31 -3.28 3.10
CA GLY A 179 -3.13 -3.00 4.29
C GLY A 179 -3.33 -4.24 5.16
N VAL A 180 -3.65 -5.38 4.54
CA VAL A 180 -3.79 -6.67 5.23
C VAL A 180 -2.45 -7.15 5.80
N VAL A 181 -1.39 -7.17 4.98
CA VAL A 181 -0.05 -7.64 5.36
C VAL A 181 0.51 -6.82 6.53
N TYR A 182 0.44 -5.50 6.44
CA TYR A 182 0.97 -4.62 7.49
C TYR A 182 0.16 -4.69 8.79
N ALA A 183 -1.16 -4.85 8.70
CA ALA A 183 -2.00 -5.06 9.88
C ALA A 183 -1.60 -6.36 10.60
N ARG A 184 -1.42 -7.47 9.87
CA ARG A 184 -0.99 -8.76 10.42
C ARG A 184 0.47 -8.74 10.88
N GLY A 185 1.31 -7.92 10.26
CA GLY A 185 2.69 -7.68 10.66
C GLY A 185 2.86 -6.76 11.88
N GLY A 186 1.76 -6.27 12.45
CA GLY A 186 1.77 -5.49 13.68
C GLY A 186 2.15 -4.01 13.52
N LEU A 187 2.18 -3.46 12.29
CA LEU A 187 2.32 -2.02 12.08
C LEU A 187 1.06 -1.30 12.54
N THR A 188 1.22 -0.12 13.12
CA THR A 188 0.08 0.79 13.31
C THR A 188 -0.47 1.23 11.95
N ARG A 189 -1.73 1.63 11.90
CA ARG A 189 -2.36 2.10 10.66
C ARG A 189 -1.60 3.26 10.01
N ARG A 190 -1.05 4.18 10.83
CA ARG A 190 -0.22 5.30 10.39
C ARG A 190 1.12 4.83 9.79
N GLU A 191 1.81 3.93 10.48
CA GLU A 191 3.06 3.35 9.99
C GLU A 191 2.85 2.60 8.66
N ALA A 192 1.78 1.83 8.54
CA ALA A 192 1.43 1.07 7.35
C ALA A 192 1.24 1.98 6.11
N VAL A 193 0.46 3.07 6.25
CA VAL A 193 0.25 4.04 5.17
C VAL A 193 1.54 4.76 4.82
N ALA A 194 2.31 5.22 5.81
CA ALA A 194 3.56 5.93 5.57
C ALA A 194 4.63 5.05 4.92
N ALA A 195 4.71 3.77 5.30
CA ALA A 195 5.62 2.80 4.71
C ALA A 195 5.30 2.56 3.22
N ASP A 196 4.03 2.34 2.88
CA ASP A 196 3.60 2.12 1.50
C ASP A 196 3.82 3.35 0.61
N LEU A 197 3.46 4.55 1.09
CA LEU A 197 3.73 5.81 0.38
C LEU A 197 5.23 6.02 0.15
N THR A 198 6.06 5.66 1.14
CA THR A 198 7.53 5.73 1.01
C THR A 198 8.02 4.77 -0.07
N ALA A 199 7.52 3.53 -0.11
CA ALA A 199 7.85 2.56 -1.14
C ALA A 199 7.47 3.06 -2.55
N VAL A 200 6.30 3.70 -2.68
CA VAL A 200 5.86 4.33 -3.94
C VAL A 200 6.83 5.44 -4.37
N VAL A 201 7.25 6.33 -3.46
CA VAL A 201 8.24 7.39 -3.77
C VAL A 201 9.58 6.80 -4.16
N ILE A 202 10.06 5.76 -3.47
CA ILE A 202 11.29 5.05 -3.84
C ILE A 202 11.17 4.44 -5.24
N SER A 203 10.03 3.84 -5.57
CA SER A 203 9.75 3.30 -6.90
C SER A 203 9.78 4.39 -7.98
N MET A 204 9.13 5.54 -7.73
CA MET A 204 9.16 6.69 -8.63
C MET A 204 10.57 7.27 -8.79
N ALA A 205 11.36 7.38 -7.71
CA ALA A 205 12.76 7.81 -7.77
C ALA A 205 13.60 6.85 -8.62
N GLY A 206 13.39 5.53 -8.48
CA GLY A 206 14.00 4.51 -9.32
C GLY A 206 13.60 4.62 -10.80
N ALA A 207 12.34 4.94 -11.07
CA ALA A 207 11.86 5.20 -12.42
C ALA A 207 12.49 6.48 -13.00
N ALA A 208 12.57 7.55 -12.22
CA ALA A 208 13.22 8.81 -12.63
C ALA A 208 14.70 8.63 -13.01
N LEU A 209 15.44 7.79 -12.27
CA LEU A 209 16.82 7.42 -12.63
C LEU A 209 16.88 6.75 -14.02
N ARG A 210 16.02 5.78 -14.28
CA ARG A 210 15.99 5.05 -15.56
C ARG A 210 15.54 5.93 -16.73
N LEU A 211 14.64 6.88 -16.48
CA LEU A 211 14.16 7.85 -17.44
C LEU A 211 15.14 9.04 -17.61
N ARG A 212 16.25 9.09 -16.86
CA ARG A 212 17.23 10.17 -16.85
C ARG A 212 16.64 11.54 -16.44
N LEU A 213 15.58 11.52 -15.66
CA LEU A 213 14.97 12.71 -15.04
C LEU A 213 15.70 13.10 -13.75
N ALA A 214 16.48 12.18 -13.17
CA ALA A 214 17.26 12.40 -11.96
C ALA A 214 18.59 11.65 -12.04
N ASP A 215 19.58 12.13 -11.31
CA ASP A 215 20.76 11.37 -10.93
C ASP A 215 20.57 10.72 -9.55
N HIS A 216 21.54 9.92 -9.09
CA HIS A 216 21.46 9.22 -7.82
C HIS A 216 21.35 10.16 -6.60
N ARG A 217 21.85 11.39 -6.68
CA ARG A 217 21.78 12.37 -5.59
C ARG A 217 20.43 13.06 -5.55
N SER A 218 19.95 13.54 -6.68
CA SER A 218 18.63 14.17 -6.80
C SER A 218 17.50 13.18 -6.53
N ALA A 219 17.66 11.89 -6.90
CA ALA A 219 16.72 10.84 -6.53
C ALA A 219 16.62 10.63 -5.01
N GLN A 220 17.75 10.64 -4.28
CA GLN A 220 17.73 10.55 -2.82
C GLN A 220 17.18 11.83 -2.16
N ALA A 221 17.47 13.00 -2.74
CA ALA A 221 16.89 14.26 -2.29
C ALA A 221 15.37 14.28 -2.48
N LEU A 222 14.85 13.73 -3.60
CA LEU A 222 13.43 13.55 -3.85
C LEU A 222 12.77 12.67 -2.76
N VAL A 223 13.36 11.51 -2.46
CA VAL A 223 12.82 10.60 -1.42
C VAL A 223 12.78 11.31 -0.07
N ARG A 224 13.86 11.98 0.32
CA ARG A 224 13.94 12.70 1.60
C ARG A 224 12.98 13.89 1.65
N GLY A 225 12.87 14.64 0.55
CA GLY A 225 12.00 15.82 0.42
C GLY A 225 10.50 15.49 0.41
N ALA A 226 10.13 14.26 0.07
CA ALA A 226 8.74 13.81 0.08
C ALA A 226 8.16 13.59 1.49
N ALA A 227 8.99 13.51 2.55
CA ALA A 227 8.53 13.19 3.91
C ALA A 227 7.37 14.07 4.39
N PRO A 228 7.37 15.42 4.27
CA PRO A 228 6.24 16.25 4.70
C PRO A 228 4.96 15.96 3.92
N VAL A 229 5.07 15.64 2.63
CA VAL A 229 3.91 15.29 1.80
C VAL A 229 3.37 13.91 2.17
N ILE A 230 4.23 12.95 2.49
CA ILE A 230 3.84 11.63 2.99
C ILE A 230 3.06 11.79 4.32
N GLU A 231 3.54 12.63 5.24
CA GLU A 231 2.83 12.91 6.51
C GLU A 231 1.45 13.52 6.26
N GLU A 232 1.36 14.57 5.43
CA GLU A 232 0.11 15.23 5.04
C GLU A 232 -0.89 14.25 4.44
N VAL A 233 -0.44 13.46 3.47
CA VAL A 233 -1.27 12.48 2.74
C VAL A 233 -1.69 11.33 3.66
N THR A 234 -0.82 10.87 4.54
CA THR A 234 -1.15 9.86 5.56
C THR A 234 -2.27 10.36 6.45
N ASP A 235 -2.16 11.55 7.02
CA ASP A 235 -3.20 12.12 7.88
C ASP A 235 -4.55 12.28 7.16
N ALA A 236 -4.52 12.65 5.90
CA ALA A 236 -5.73 12.74 5.07
C ALA A 236 -6.35 11.36 4.81
N ALA A 237 -5.53 10.36 4.46
CA ALA A 237 -5.98 8.99 4.16
C ALA A 237 -6.63 8.32 5.38
N LEU A 238 -6.07 8.52 6.59
CA LEU A 238 -6.60 7.94 7.83
C LEU A 238 -8.01 8.45 8.20
N ARG A 239 -8.42 9.60 7.70
CA ARG A 239 -9.74 10.21 7.98
C ARG A 239 -10.77 9.97 6.88
N ARG A 240 -10.34 9.47 5.72
CA ARG A 240 -11.20 9.39 4.53
C ARG A 240 -12.06 8.11 4.55
N PRO A 241 -13.39 8.22 4.39
CA PRO A 241 -14.28 7.06 4.34
C PRO A 241 -14.22 6.36 2.96
N LEU A 242 -14.80 5.16 2.89
CA LEU A 242 -14.80 4.30 1.70
C LEU A 242 -15.42 4.98 0.47
N GLU A 243 -16.47 5.74 0.66
CA GLU A 243 -17.20 6.43 -0.41
C GLU A 243 -16.31 7.43 -1.15
N TRP A 244 -15.25 7.91 -0.48
CA TRP A 244 -14.31 8.91 -0.99
C TRP A 244 -13.00 8.30 -1.49
N VAL A 245 -12.91 6.96 -1.54
CA VAL A 245 -11.79 6.28 -2.20
C VAL A 245 -11.81 6.63 -3.69
N GLY A 246 -10.73 7.22 -4.15
CA GLY A 246 -10.52 7.62 -5.54
C GLY A 246 -9.77 8.94 -5.65
N GLY A 247 -8.88 9.03 -6.62
CA GLY A 247 -8.11 10.22 -6.95
C GLY A 247 -8.65 10.94 -8.19
N SER A 248 -8.13 12.14 -8.44
CA SER A 248 -8.39 12.90 -9.67
C SER A 248 -7.08 13.51 -10.16
N ALA A 249 -6.47 12.87 -11.15
CA ALA A 249 -5.26 13.35 -11.82
C ALA A 249 -5.40 13.21 -13.34
N PRO A 250 -6.30 14.00 -13.99
CA PRO A 250 -6.65 13.80 -15.40
C PRO A 250 -5.44 13.82 -16.33
N GLY A 251 -4.44 14.65 -16.02
CA GLY A 251 -3.20 14.72 -16.79
C GLY A 251 -2.39 13.42 -16.73
N LEU A 252 -2.36 12.76 -15.58
CA LEU A 252 -1.71 11.46 -15.39
C LEU A 252 -2.48 10.35 -16.10
N ASP A 253 -3.81 10.36 -15.99
CA ASP A 253 -4.67 9.39 -16.66
C ASP A 253 -4.54 9.46 -18.19
N LEU A 254 -4.51 10.66 -18.75
CA LEU A 254 -4.30 10.87 -20.19
C LEU A 254 -2.92 10.40 -20.64
N ALA A 255 -1.86 10.72 -19.87
CA ALA A 255 -0.50 10.26 -20.15
C ALA A 255 -0.42 8.73 -20.11
N SER A 256 -1.04 8.07 -19.12
CA SER A 256 -1.13 6.61 -19.05
C SER A 256 -1.89 5.99 -20.23
N CYS A 257 -3.03 6.58 -20.65
CA CYS A 257 -3.77 6.10 -21.81
C CYS A 257 -2.95 6.16 -23.11
N ARG A 258 -2.14 7.19 -23.29
CA ARG A 258 -1.25 7.32 -24.46
C ARG A 258 -0.05 6.40 -24.36
N HIS A 259 0.52 6.29 -23.17
CA HIS A 259 1.64 5.39 -22.87
C HIS A 259 1.30 3.93 -23.18
N GLU A 260 0.07 3.49 -22.93
CA GLU A 260 -0.41 2.14 -23.27
C GLU A 260 -0.21 1.80 -24.76
N HIS A 261 -0.26 2.79 -25.64
CA HIS A 261 -0.11 2.66 -27.09
C HIS A 261 1.23 3.16 -27.63
N ALA A 262 2.19 3.52 -26.75
CA ALA A 262 3.49 4.00 -27.18
C ALA A 262 4.32 2.88 -27.84
N GLU A 263 5.07 3.24 -28.89
CA GLU A 263 5.91 2.29 -29.65
C GLU A 263 7.05 1.71 -28.81
N ALA A 264 7.58 2.49 -27.86
CA ALA A 264 8.65 2.07 -26.96
C ALA A 264 8.27 2.38 -25.50
N ARG A 265 8.43 1.39 -24.63
CA ARG A 265 8.14 1.49 -23.19
C ARG A 265 9.24 0.81 -22.39
N LEU A 266 9.76 1.48 -21.38
CA LEU A 266 10.66 0.92 -20.37
C LEU A 266 9.90 0.28 -19.22
N PHE A 267 8.67 0.75 -18.99
CA PHE A 267 7.82 0.35 -17.87
C PHE A 267 6.50 -0.24 -18.33
N ALA A 268 5.84 -0.91 -17.42
CA ALA A 268 4.52 -1.51 -17.65
C ALA A 268 3.36 -0.54 -17.32
N SER A 269 3.68 0.60 -16.71
CA SER A 269 2.71 1.67 -16.42
C SER A 269 3.42 3.00 -16.17
#